data_aa9c87e308e19d7ba67b71ac1a815282
#
_entry.id   aa9c87e308e19d7ba67b71ac1a815282
#
_cell.length_a   1.000
_cell.length_b   1.000
_cell.length_c   1.000
_cell.angle_alpha   90.00
_cell.angle_beta   90.00
_cell.angle_gamma   90.00
#
_symmetry.space_group_name_H-M   'P 1'
#
loop_
_entity.id
_entity.type
_entity.pdbx_description
1 polymer ?
#
loop_
_entity_poly.entity_id
_entity_poly.type
_entity_poly.pdbx_seq_one_letter_code
_entity_poly.pdbx_strand_id
1 'polypeptide(L)'
;MLFSAQLWQQHADIYQKILAHPFNQQLSQGTLSQSAFQHYMIQDAHYLVAYGRALAVCAAKAFDAKDVIQFAEAAKLAIVFEREMHDSFLTQFNVSQAEFENTPLTLACHHYTSFLTATAWSESYPVVLASLLPCFWIYAEVGRDIVKQSVVNNPYQAWI
;
A
#
# COMPACT_ATOMS: atom_id res chain seq x y z
N MET A 1 -13.45 23.36 -11.83
CA MET A 1 -12.37 22.37 -11.59
C MET A 1 -13.01 21.16 -10.91
N LEU A 2 -12.65 19.93 -11.31
CA LEU A 2 -13.15 18.72 -10.64
C LEU A 2 -12.64 18.66 -9.20
N PHE A 3 -13.44 18.12 -8.28
CA PHE A 3 -13.06 17.99 -6.87
C PHE A 3 -11.74 17.19 -6.69
N SER A 4 -11.58 16.11 -7.43
CA SER A 4 -10.34 15.32 -7.43
C SER A 4 -9.10 16.13 -7.84
N ALA A 5 -9.22 17.02 -8.82
CA ALA A 5 -8.12 17.89 -9.23
C ALA A 5 -7.77 18.93 -8.16
N GLN A 6 -8.78 19.47 -7.45
CA GLN A 6 -8.54 20.38 -6.32
C GLN A 6 -7.84 19.64 -5.17
N LEU A 7 -8.30 18.45 -4.82
CA LEU A 7 -7.72 17.62 -3.77
C LEU A 7 -6.24 17.31 -4.08
N TRP A 8 -5.94 16.91 -5.32
CA TRP A 8 -4.57 16.65 -5.77
C TRP A 8 -3.68 17.88 -5.66
N GLN A 9 -4.17 19.03 -6.15
CA GLN A 9 -3.43 20.27 -6.11
C GLN A 9 -3.11 20.74 -4.67
N GLN A 10 -4.05 20.56 -3.74
CA GLN A 10 -3.87 20.92 -2.34
C GLN A 10 -2.83 20.07 -1.61
N HIS A 11 -2.56 18.86 -2.09
CA HIS A 11 -1.61 17.91 -1.49
C HIS A 11 -0.37 17.65 -2.35
N ALA A 12 -0.15 18.45 -3.38
CA ALA A 12 0.97 18.28 -4.30
C ALA A 12 2.35 18.31 -3.61
N ASP A 13 2.50 19.14 -2.56
CA ASP A 13 3.73 19.22 -1.76
C ASP A 13 4.02 17.92 -0.99
N ILE A 14 2.98 17.26 -0.47
CA ILE A 14 3.13 15.96 0.20
C ILE A 14 3.54 14.92 -0.83
N TYR A 15 2.90 14.90 -2.00
CA TYR A 15 3.25 13.98 -3.08
C TYR A 15 4.72 14.14 -3.52
N GLN A 16 5.20 15.37 -3.69
CA GLN A 16 6.60 15.63 -4.01
C GLN A 16 7.57 15.12 -2.93
N LYS A 17 7.21 15.25 -1.66
CA LYS A 17 8.00 14.68 -0.56
C LYS A 17 8.04 13.15 -0.60
N ILE A 18 6.94 12.50 -0.99
CA ILE A 18 6.89 11.05 -1.17
C ILE A 18 7.83 10.63 -2.30
N LEU A 19 7.77 11.29 -3.46
CA LEU A 19 8.66 11.00 -4.58
C LEU A 19 10.13 11.22 -4.23
N ALA A 20 10.44 12.27 -3.47
CA ALA A 20 11.80 12.58 -3.02
C ALA A 20 12.28 11.69 -1.86
N HIS A 21 11.43 10.82 -1.31
CA HIS A 21 11.84 9.95 -0.22
C HIS A 21 12.98 9.02 -0.64
N PRO A 22 14.04 8.86 0.16
CA PRO A 22 15.21 8.06 -0.20
C PRO A 22 14.88 6.62 -0.64
N PHE A 23 13.89 5.99 -0.02
CA PHE A 23 13.42 4.66 -0.42
C PHE A 23 12.98 4.63 -1.89
N ASN A 24 12.10 5.55 -2.31
CA ASN A 24 11.57 5.60 -3.68
C ASN A 24 12.67 5.94 -4.70
N GLN A 25 13.56 6.86 -4.35
CA GLN A 25 14.71 7.22 -5.18
C GLN A 25 15.67 6.04 -5.37
N GLN A 26 16.04 5.37 -4.28
CA GLN A 26 16.92 4.21 -4.33
C GLN A 26 16.27 3.01 -5.01
N LEU A 27 14.96 2.81 -4.84
CA LEU A 27 14.21 1.76 -5.52
C LEU A 27 14.26 1.96 -7.05
N SER A 28 13.95 3.17 -7.54
CA SER A 28 14.00 3.47 -8.98
C SER A 28 15.42 3.37 -9.55
N GLN A 29 16.44 3.73 -8.78
CA GLN A 29 17.86 3.65 -9.16
C GLN A 29 18.45 2.25 -9.01
N GLY A 30 17.74 1.28 -8.44
CA GLY A 30 18.25 -0.06 -8.17
C GLY A 30 19.35 -0.11 -7.09
N THR A 31 19.46 0.93 -6.27
CA THR A 31 20.49 1.07 -5.23
C THR A 31 19.96 0.85 -3.81
N LEU A 32 18.68 0.58 -3.67
CA LEU A 32 18.06 0.27 -2.38
C LEU A 32 18.75 -0.97 -1.77
N SER A 33 19.09 -0.91 -0.49
CA SER A 33 19.68 -2.08 0.17
C SER A 33 18.65 -3.21 0.30
N GLN A 34 19.13 -4.45 0.16
CA GLN A 34 18.27 -5.62 0.33
C GLN A 34 17.57 -5.63 1.68
N SER A 35 18.26 -5.29 2.76
CA SER A 35 17.68 -5.24 4.10
C SER A 35 16.56 -4.21 4.24
N ALA A 36 16.69 -3.03 3.61
CA ALA A 36 15.63 -2.04 3.60
C ALA A 36 14.39 -2.53 2.81
N PHE A 37 14.62 -3.22 1.68
CA PHE A 37 13.55 -3.81 0.90
C PHE A 37 12.86 -4.95 1.65
N GLN A 38 13.61 -5.88 2.27
CA GLN A 38 13.07 -6.94 3.11
C GLN A 38 12.20 -6.39 4.24
N HIS A 39 12.71 -5.37 4.96
CA HIS A 39 11.94 -4.72 6.02
C HIS A 39 10.64 -4.11 5.50
N TYR A 40 10.69 -3.42 4.36
CA TYR A 40 9.50 -2.86 3.71
C TYR A 40 8.49 -3.95 3.36
N MET A 41 8.92 -5.06 2.76
CA MET A 41 8.05 -6.16 2.36
C MET A 41 7.32 -6.79 3.55
N ILE A 42 8.00 -6.97 4.69
CA ILE A 42 7.39 -7.48 5.91
C ILE A 42 6.31 -6.52 6.42
N GLN A 43 6.60 -5.21 6.45
CA GLN A 43 5.62 -4.21 6.87
C GLN A 43 4.43 -4.12 5.92
N ASP A 44 4.67 -4.23 4.62
CA ASP A 44 3.64 -4.17 3.59
C ASP A 44 2.69 -5.38 3.66
N ALA A 45 3.20 -6.59 3.90
CA ALA A 45 2.40 -7.77 4.11
C ALA A 45 1.42 -7.61 5.30
N HIS A 46 1.91 -7.14 6.43
CA HIS A 46 1.05 -6.84 7.59
C HIS A 46 0.03 -5.74 7.28
N TYR A 47 0.45 -4.71 6.53
CA TYR A 47 -0.43 -3.63 6.09
C TYR A 47 -1.56 -4.16 5.19
N LEU A 48 -1.26 -4.99 4.19
CA LEU A 48 -2.24 -5.50 3.24
C LEU A 48 -3.35 -6.33 3.90
N VAL A 49 -3.03 -7.10 4.94
CA VAL A 49 -4.03 -7.83 5.73
C VAL A 49 -5.00 -6.86 6.43
N ALA A 50 -4.48 -5.81 7.05
CA ALA A 50 -5.31 -4.80 7.72
C ALA A 50 -6.13 -4.00 6.70
N TYR A 51 -5.52 -3.64 5.57
CA TYR A 51 -6.16 -2.92 4.47
C TYR A 51 -7.29 -3.74 3.84
N GLY A 52 -7.07 -5.03 3.60
CA GLY A 52 -8.09 -5.94 3.10
C GLY A 52 -9.31 -6.04 4.04
N ARG A 53 -9.09 -6.04 5.34
CA ARG A 53 -10.18 -6.00 6.33
C ARG A 53 -10.96 -4.67 6.27
N ALA A 54 -10.27 -3.55 6.16
CA ALA A 54 -10.92 -2.24 6.03
C ALA A 54 -11.74 -2.13 4.74
N LEU A 55 -11.24 -2.69 3.62
CA LEU A 55 -11.97 -2.80 2.35
C LEU A 55 -13.22 -3.67 2.47
N ALA A 56 -13.15 -4.79 3.19
CA ALA A 56 -14.31 -5.66 3.42
C ALA A 56 -15.39 -4.94 4.24
N VAL A 57 -15.00 -4.16 5.26
CA VAL A 57 -15.94 -3.32 6.01
C VAL A 57 -16.50 -2.19 5.13
N CYS A 58 -15.70 -1.60 4.25
CA CYS A 58 -16.16 -0.62 3.27
C CYS A 58 -17.24 -1.22 2.35
N ALA A 59 -17.01 -2.44 1.84
CA ALA A 59 -18.00 -3.19 1.06
C ALA A 59 -19.32 -3.38 1.82
N ALA A 60 -19.24 -3.78 3.10
CA ALA A 60 -20.42 -3.98 3.94
C ALA A 60 -21.21 -2.69 4.21
N LYS A 61 -20.56 -1.51 4.11
CA LYS A 61 -21.18 -0.20 4.30
C LYS A 61 -21.63 0.46 2.99
N ALA A 62 -21.27 -0.09 1.84
CA ALA A 62 -21.57 0.49 0.54
C ALA A 62 -23.09 0.62 0.29
N PHE A 63 -23.48 1.69 -0.41
CA PHE A 63 -24.90 2.01 -0.62
C PHE A 63 -25.54 1.22 -1.76
N ASP A 64 -24.76 0.73 -2.71
CA ASP A 64 -25.27 -0.01 -3.86
C ASP A 64 -24.46 -1.30 -4.13
N ALA A 65 -25.07 -2.22 -4.88
CA ALA A 65 -24.50 -3.53 -5.18
C ALA A 65 -23.20 -3.46 -5.99
N LYS A 66 -23.03 -2.43 -6.82
CA LYS A 66 -21.81 -2.25 -7.62
C LYS A 66 -20.61 -1.94 -6.71
N ASP A 67 -20.79 -1.03 -5.78
CA ASP A 67 -19.75 -0.68 -4.82
C ASP A 67 -19.44 -1.84 -3.87
N VAL A 68 -20.48 -2.61 -3.43
CA VAL A 68 -20.29 -3.85 -2.65
C VAL A 68 -19.36 -4.81 -3.39
N ILE A 69 -19.63 -5.09 -4.67
CA ILE A 69 -18.82 -5.99 -5.50
C ILE A 69 -17.40 -5.44 -5.63
N GLN A 70 -17.26 -4.15 -5.97
CA GLN A 70 -15.95 -3.51 -6.18
C GLN A 70 -15.05 -3.62 -4.94
N PHE A 71 -15.56 -3.29 -3.75
CA PHE A 71 -14.76 -3.32 -2.53
C PHE A 71 -14.55 -4.73 -1.98
N ALA A 72 -15.49 -5.66 -2.20
CA ALA A 72 -15.28 -7.06 -1.88
C ALA A 72 -14.18 -7.69 -2.74
N GLU A 73 -14.17 -7.43 -4.05
CA GLU A 73 -13.08 -7.86 -4.93
C GLU A 73 -11.75 -7.20 -4.57
N ALA A 74 -11.72 -5.92 -4.25
CA ALA A 74 -10.52 -5.23 -3.80
C ALA A 74 -9.98 -5.83 -2.48
N ALA A 75 -10.85 -6.16 -1.53
CA ALA A 75 -10.47 -6.84 -0.29
C ALA A 75 -9.86 -8.22 -0.56
N LYS A 76 -10.49 -9.02 -1.42
CA LYS A 76 -9.96 -10.32 -1.85
C LYS A 76 -8.59 -10.18 -2.49
N LEU A 77 -8.44 -9.24 -3.45
CA LEU A 77 -7.17 -9.01 -4.14
C LEU A 77 -6.05 -8.59 -3.18
N ALA A 78 -6.32 -7.74 -2.19
CA ALA A 78 -5.33 -7.36 -1.19
C ALA A 78 -4.79 -8.57 -0.41
N ILE A 79 -5.65 -9.53 -0.03
CA ILE A 79 -5.25 -10.74 0.69
C ILE A 79 -4.56 -11.76 -0.24
N VAL A 80 -5.03 -11.92 -1.48
CA VAL A 80 -4.39 -12.82 -2.45
C VAL A 80 -2.99 -12.32 -2.79
N PHE A 81 -2.85 -11.03 -3.05
CA PHE A 81 -1.57 -10.41 -3.38
C PHE A 81 -0.57 -10.52 -2.21
N GLU A 82 -1.04 -10.32 -0.97
CA GLU A 82 -0.21 -10.53 0.22
C GLU A 82 0.36 -11.96 0.26
N ARG A 83 -0.48 -12.98 0.02
CA ARG A 83 -0.04 -14.39 0.02
C ARG A 83 0.95 -14.70 -1.09
N GLU A 84 0.71 -14.21 -2.30
CA GLU A 84 1.63 -14.39 -3.43
C GLU A 84 2.97 -13.72 -3.18
N MET A 85 2.96 -12.53 -2.60
CA MET A 85 4.17 -11.84 -2.15
C MET A 85 4.93 -12.66 -1.10
N HIS A 86 4.22 -13.17 -0.10
CA HIS A 86 4.80 -13.97 0.97
C HIS A 86 5.54 -15.19 0.42
N ASP A 87 4.89 -15.94 -0.48
CA ASP A 87 5.46 -17.17 -1.03
C ASP A 87 6.63 -16.90 -1.98
N SER A 88 6.60 -15.83 -2.75
CA SER A 88 7.60 -15.52 -3.77
C SER A 88 8.76 -14.64 -3.26
N PHE A 89 8.43 -13.48 -2.68
CA PHE A 89 9.47 -12.51 -2.31
C PHE A 89 10.20 -12.86 -1.02
N LEU A 90 9.53 -13.37 0.00
CA LEU A 90 10.22 -13.81 1.22
C LEU A 90 11.23 -14.93 0.90
N THR A 91 10.85 -15.86 0.01
CA THR A 91 11.77 -16.89 -0.47
C THR A 91 12.91 -16.29 -1.30
N GLN A 92 12.63 -15.41 -2.25
CA GLN A 92 13.63 -14.79 -3.11
C GLN A 92 14.65 -13.95 -2.32
N PHE A 93 14.20 -13.27 -1.29
CA PHE A 93 15.06 -12.41 -0.45
C PHE A 93 15.55 -13.09 0.84
N ASN A 94 15.37 -14.43 0.95
CA ASN A 94 15.84 -15.23 2.08
C ASN A 94 15.29 -14.74 3.45
N VAL A 95 14.05 -14.26 3.50
CA VAL A 95 13.37 -13.93 4.75
C VAL A 95 12.74 -15.21 5.30
N SER A 96 13.16 -15.63 6.48
CA SER A 96 12.58 -16.81 7.13
C SER A 96 11.20 -16.49 7.73
N GLN A 97 10.37 -17.55 7.88
CA GLN A 97 9.08 -17.42 8.56
C GLN A 97 9.23 -16.86 9.99
N ALA A 98 10.26 -17.29 10.70
CA ALA A 98 10.53 -16.80 12.05
C ALA A 98 10.91 -15.30 12.06
N GLU A 99 11.66 -14.83 11.08
CA GLU A 99 12.00 -13.42 10.95
C GLU A 99 10.76 -12.58 10.62
N PHE A 100 9.91 -13.05 9.72
CA PHE A 100 8.65 -12.41 9.39
C PHE A 100 7.75 -12.27 10.64
N GLU A 101 7.54 -13.36 11.37
CA GLU A 101 6.65 -13.40 12.55
C GLU A 101 7.18 -12.57 13.72
N ASN A 102 8.50 -12.49 13.88
CA ASN A 102 9.14 -11.76 14.99
C ASN A 102 9.47 -10.30 14.65
N THR A 103 9.32 -9.86 13.40
CA THR A 103 9.56 -8.46 13.03
C THR A 103 8.39 -7.60 13.54
N PRO A 104 8.65 -6.68 14.48
CA PRO A 104 7.59 -5.83 15.02
C PRO A 104 7.07 -4.85 13.96
N LEU A 105 5.80 -4.49 14.06
CA LEU A 105 5.26 -3.39 13.25
C LEU A 105 6.00 -2.09 13.58
N THR A 106 6.38 -1.37 12.53
CA THR A 106 6.86 0.00 12.70
C THR A 106 5.75 0.89 13.24
N LEU A 107 6.11 1.98 13.90
CA LEU A 107 5.14 2.96 14.38
C LEU A 107 4.24 3.49 13.25
N ALA A 108 4.81 3.71 12.06
CA ALA A 108 4.07 4.19 10.90
C ALA A 108 3.04 3.15 10.42
N CYS A 109 3.46 1.88 10.27
CA CYS A 109 2.56 0.80 9.85
C CYS A 109 1.46 0.57 10.89
N HIS A 110 1.80 0.48 12.16
CA HIS A 110 0.84 0.30 13.25
C HIS A 110 -0.16 1.46 13.33
N HIS A 111 0.33 2.71 13.24
CA HIS A 111 -0.54 3.90 13.28
C HIS A 111 -1.52 3.90 12.10
N TYR A 112 -1.02 3.70 10.87
CA TYR A 112 -1.87 3.74 9.68
C TYR A 112 -2.90 2.61 9.65
N THR A 113 -2.52 1.38 9.97
CA THR A 113 -3.45 0.24 10.04
C THR A 113 -4.49 0.40 11.14
N SER A 114 -4.10 0.95 12.30
CA SER A 114 -5.02 1.26 13.40
C SER A 114 -6.00 2.36 13.00
N PHE A 115 -5.53 3.42 12.34
CA PHE A 115 -6.38 4.50 11.81
C PHE A 115 -7.40 3.96 10.81
N LEU A 116 -6.98 3.16 9.82
CA LEU A 116 -7.87 2.58 8.83
C LEU A 116 -8.92 1.67 9.48
N THR A 117 -8.49 0.82 10.41
CA THR A 117 -9.39 -0.10 11.13
C THR A 117 -10.42 0.68 11.96
N ALA A 118 -9.98 1.64 12.74
CA ALA A 118 -10.86 2.47 13.56
C ALA A 118 -11.87 3.22 12.69
N THR A 119 -11.40 3.89 11.63
CA THR A 119 -12.26 4.62 10.68
C THR A 119 -13.26 3.68 10.01
N ALA A 120 -12.82 2.50 9.56
CA ALA A 120 -13.68 1.54 8.90
C ALA A 120 -14.86 1.12 9.79
N TRP A 121 -14.66 0.92 11.08
CA TRP A 121 -15.71 0.51 11.99
C TRP A 121 -16.57 1.66 12.51
N SER A 122 -15.99 2.82 12.83
CA SER A 122 -16.71 3.92 13.48
C SER A 122 -17.40 4.88 12.52
N GLU A 123 -16.87 5.04 11.29
CA GLU A 123 -17.29 6.14 10.41
C GLU A 123 -18.31 5.71 9.35
N SER A 124 -18.94 6.71 8.71
CA SER A 124 -19.87 6.50 7.59
C SER A 124 -19.14 6.06 6.31
N TYR A 125 -19.86 5.42 5.38
CA TYR A 125 -19.29 4.93 4.12
C TYR A 125 -18.45 5.97 3.35
N PRO A 126 -18.88 7.23 3.15
CA PRO A 126 -18.04 8.22 2.45
C PRO A 126 -16.72 8.54 3.17
N VAL A 127 -16.71 8.52 4.50
CA VAL A 127 -15.48 8.78 5.29
C VAL A 127 -14.53 7.59 5.20
N VAL A 128 -15.05 6.36 5.27
CA VAL A 128 -14.27 5.14 5.06
C VAL A 128 -13.64 5.15 3.67
N LEU A 129 -14.44 5.45 2.64
CA LEU A 129 -13.97 5.56 1.25
C LEU A 129 -12.84 6.57 1.10
N ALA A 130 -12.98 7.75 1.71
CA ALA A 130 -11.96 8.79 1.69
C ALA A 130 -10.67 8.35 2.37
N SER A 131 -10.75 7.59 3.48
CA SER A 131 -9.57 7.07 4.19
C SER A 131 -8.80 6.00 3.40
N LEU A 132 -9.48 5.23 2.56
CA LEU A 132 -8.88 4.18 1.71
C LEU A 132 -8.29 4.74 0.41
N LEU A 133 -8.78 5.89 -0.07
CA LEU A 133 -8.39 6.48 -1.35
C LEU A 133 -6.87 6.71 -1.52
N PRO A 134 -6.10 7.18 -0.51
CA PRO A 134 -4.67 7.41 -0.66
C PRO A 134 -3.89 6.16 -1.09
N CYS A 135 -4.24 4.99 -0.58
CA CYS A 135 -3.58 3.74 -0.96
C CYS A 135 -3.74 3.44 -2.45
N PHE A 136 -4.93 3.62 -2.99
CA PHE A 136 -5.14 3.40 -4.42
C PHE A 136 -4.49 4.48 -5.29
N TRP A 137 -4.74 5.73 -4.96
CA TRP A 137 -4.38 6.83 -5.85
C TRP A 137 -2.91 7.22 -5.77
N ILE A 138 -2.43 7.51 -4.57
CA ILE A 138 -1.02 7.93 -4.38
C ILE A 138 -0.10 6.77 -4.75
N TYR A 139 -0.41 5.55 -4.34
CA TYR A 139 0.39 4.37 -4.65
C TYR A 139 0.53 4.15 -6.16
N ALA A 140 -0.58 4.27 -6.90
CA ALA A 140 -0.56 4.15 -8.36
C ALA A 140 0.26 5.26 -9.04
N GLU A 141 0.17 6.51 -8.58
CA GLU A 141 0.95 7.61 -9.16
C GLU A 141 2.44 7.49 -8.83
N VAL A 142 2.79 7.14 -7.60
CA VAL A 142 4.18 6.87 -7.20
C VAL A 142 4.77 5.71 -8.01
N GLY A 143 4.04 4.62 -8.17
CA GLY A 143 4.44 3.50 -9.00
C GLY A 143 4.72 3.91 -10.45
N ARG A 144 3.82 4.69 -11.06
CA ARG A 144 4.02 5.22 -12.42
C ARG A 144 5.27 6.09 -12.55
N ASP A 145 5.58 6.88 -11.54
CA ASP A 145 6.77 7.74 -11.56
C ASP A 145 8.05 6.93 -11.33
N ILE A 146 8.01 5.91 -10.46
CA ILE A 146 9.13 4.97 -10.28
C ILE A 146 9.42 4.23 -11.59
N VAL A 147 8.38 3.69 -12.26
CA VAL A 147 8.54 3.00 -13.57
C VAL A 147 9.23 3.88 -14.60
N LYS A 148 8.83 5.17 -14.72
CA LYS A 148 9.45 6.11 -15.67
C LYS A 148 10.92 6.40 -15.40
N GLN A 149 11.34 6.31 -14.14
CA GLN A 149 12.69 6.65 -13.68
C GLN A 149 13.55 5.40 -13.43
N SER A 150 12.98 4.21 -13.52
CA SER A 150 13.67 2.97 -13.21
C SER A 150 14.82 2.72 -14.18
N VAL A 151 15.97 2.35 -13.62
CA VAL A 151 17.15 1.98 -14.40
C VAL A 151 16.96 0.63 -15.09
N VAL A 152 17.67 0.44 -16.20
CA VAL A 152 17.71 -0.85 -16.91
C VAL A 152 18.35 -1.91 -16.00
N ASN A 153 17.75 -3.12 -15.96
CA ASN A 153 18.19 -4.23 -15.09
C ASN A 153 18.10 -3.92 -13.59
N ASN A 154 17.07 -3.17 -13.18
CA ASN A 154 16.82 -2.91 -11.79
C ASN A 154 16.56 -4.24 -11.03
N PRO A 155 17.28 -4.52 -9.92
CA PRO A 155 17.09 -5.75 -9.16
C PRO A 155 15.68 -5.91 -8.57
N TYR A 156 14.92 -4.80 -8.48
CA TYR A 156 13.55 -4.75 -7.99
C TYR A 156 12.51 -4.66 -9.11
N GLN A 157 12.89 -4.94 -10.37
CA GLN A 157 12.02 -4.77 -11.53
C GLN A 157 10.70 -5.55 -11.43
N ALA A 158 10.71 -6.73 -10.78
CA ALA A 158 9.51 -7.54 -10.58
C ALA A 158 8.52 -6.91 -9.58
N TRP A 159 8.99 -5.97 -8.75
CA TRP A 159 8.17 -5.22 -7.81
C TRP A 159 7.65 -3.90 -8.41
N ILE A 160 8.46 -3.23 -9.24
CA ILE A 160 8.15 -1.97 -9.91
C ILE A 160 7.15 -2.19 -11.04
#